data_bb26716db4451763042d621e3aa7bf06
#
_entry.id   bb26716db4451763042d621e3aa7bf06
#
_cell.length_a   1.000
_cell.length_b   1.000
_cell.length_c   1.000
_cell.angle_alpha   90.00
_cell.angle_beta   90.00
_cell.angle_gamma   90.00
#
_symmetry.space_group_name_H-M   'P 1'
#
loop_
_entity.id
_entity.type
_entity.pdbx_description
1 polymer ?
#
loop_
_entity_poly.entity_id
_entity_poly.type
_entity_poly.pdbx_seq_one_letter_code
_entity_poly.pdbx_strand_id
1 'polypeptide(L)' 'MRKFKHLKTGNPYIMIRDDVINCTNANDHQIMVLYRRLDYPELIFVREKEEFYQKFEEV' A
#
# COMPACT_ATOMS: atom_id res chain seq x y z
N MET A 1 -1.33 -5.36 13.41
CA MET A 1 -0.66 -5.21 12.10
C MET A 1 -1.65 -5.69 11.03
N ARG A 2 -1.86 -4.89 10.00
CA ARG A 2 -2.88 -5.21 8.98
C ARG A 2 -2.22 -5.92 7.79
N LYS A 3 -2.70 -7.12 7.50
CA LYS A 3 -2.19 -7.95 6.42
C LYS A 3 -3.14 -7.90 5.22
N PHE A 4 -2.57 -7.75 4.04
CA PHE A 4 -3.32 -7.68 2.78
C PHE A 4 -2.79 -8.67 1.77
N LYS A 5 -3.64 -9.02 0.82
CA LYS A 5 -3.30 -9.88 -0.31
C LYS A 5 -3.52 -9.09 -1.60
N HIS A 6 -2.53 -9.11 -2.49
CA HIS A 6 -2.71 -8.53 -3.82
C HIS A 6 -3.64 -9.43 -4.63
N LEU A 7 -4.74 -8.87 -5.13
CA LEU A 7 -5.79 -9.69 -5.75
C LEU A 7 -5.32 -10.41 -7.01
N LYS A 8 -4.48 -9.75 -7.81
CA LYS A 8 -4.02 -10.31 -9.08
C LYS A 8 -3.01 -11.44 -8.88
N THR A 9 -2.10 -11.30 -7.93
CA THR A 9 -0.97 -12.23 -7.77
C THR A 9 -1.12 -13.14 -6.56
N GLY A 10 -1.94 -12.77 -5.57
CA GLY A 10 -2.05 -13.49 -4.31
C GLY A 10 -0.91 -13.24 -3.34
N ASN A 11 0.03 -12.38 -3.68
CA ASN A 11 1.19 -12.09 -2.83
C ASN A 11 0.77 -11.39 -1.54
N PRO A 12 1.41 -11.73 -0.40
CA PRO A 12 1.05 -11.14 0.89
C PRO A 12 1.83 -9.86 1.17
N TYR A 13 1.15 -8.89 1.79
CA TYR A 13 1.72 -7.59 2.14
C TYR A 13 1.27 -7.19 3.53
N ILE A 14 2.05 -6.32 4.15
CA ILE A 14 1.72 -5.70 5.44
C ILE A 14 1.56 -4.21 5.23
N MET A 15 0.44 -3.66 5.65
CA MET A 15 0.24 -2.21 5.61
C MET A 15 1.00 -1.58 6.78
N ILE A 16 1.85 -0.61 6.46
CA ILE A 16 2.60 0.15 7.47
C ILE A 16 1.78 1.35 7.91
N ARG A 17 1.31 2.16 6.93
CA ARG A 17 0.45 3.33 7.19
C ARG A 17 -0.48 3.55 5.99
N ASP A 18 -1.63 4.12 6.25
CA ASP A 18 -2.58 4.48 5.18
C ASP A 18 -2.92 5.98 5.19
N ASP A 19 -2.08 6.79 5.83
CA ASP A 19 -2.30 8.22 5.99
C ASP A 19 -1.11 9.05 5.51
N VAL A 20 -0.33 8.50 4.59
CA VAL A 20 0.85 9.19 4.06
C VAL A 20 0.39 10.22 3.03
N ILE A 21 0.90 11.45 3.17
CA ILE A 21 0.55 12.55 2.27
C ILE A 21 1.61 12.68 1.20
N ASN A 22 1.17 12.64 -0.06
CA ASN A 22 2.05 12.88 -1.20
C ASN A 22 2.19 14.40 -1.41
N CYS A 23 3.40 14.92 -1.28
CA CYS A 23 3.69 16.34 -1.40
C CYS A 23 4.45 16.66 -2.67
N THR A 24 4.32 15.83 -3.70
CA THR A 24 4.99 16.08 -4.98
C THR A 24 4.02 16.74 -5.96
N ASN A 25 4.49 17.73 -6.64
CA ASN A 25 3.90 18.45 -7.78
C ASN A 25 2.41 18.16 -8.08
N ALA A 26 2.16 17.46 -9.18
CA ALA A 26 0.82 17.26 -9.70
C ALA A 26 -0.07 16.39 -8.78
N ASN A 27 0.54 15.61 -7.88
CA ASN A 27 -0.17 14.72 -6.97
C ASN A 27 -0.15 15.19 -5.53
N ASP A 28 0.09 16.49 -5.34
CA ASP A 28 0.16 17.11 -4.02
C ASP A 28 -1.11 16.88 -3.23
N HIS A 29 -0.97 16.50 -1.95
CA HIS A 29 -2.05 16.21 -1.00
C HIS A 29 -2.82 14.91 -1.28
N GLN A 30 -2.36 14.09 -2.20
CA GLN A 30 -2.93 12.77 -2.41
C GLN A 30 -2.58 11.86 -1.22
N ILE A 31 -3.59 11.12 -0.73
CA ILE A 31 -3.38 10.20 0.39
C ILE A 31 -2.83 8.88 -0.15
N MET A 32 -1.74 8.40 0.46
CA MET A 32 -1.02 7.22 0.03
C MET A 32 -1.01 6.15 1.11
N VAL A 33 -0.90 4.89 0.68
CA VAL A 33 -0.67 3.74 1.56
C VAL A 33 0.79 3.34 1.45
N LEU A 34 1.46 3.21 2.60
CA LEU A 34 2.82 2.70 2.70
C LEU A 34 2.73 1.24 3.13
N TYR A 35 3.31 0.34 2.36
CA TYR A 35 3.20 -1.09 2.62
C TYR A 35 4.46 -1.83 2.19
N ARG A 36 4.63 -3.06 2.69
CA ARG A 36 5.81 -3.89 2.40
C ARG A 36 5.40 -5.33 2.10
N ARG A 37 6.28 -6.08 1.45
CA ARG A 37 6.09 -7.52 1.29
C ARG A 37 6.19 -8.20 2.65
N LEU A 38 5.36 -9.19 2.88
CA LEU A 38 5.44 -9.99 4.10
C LEU A 38 6.70 -10.85 4.11
N ASP A 39 6.99 -11.49 2.98
CA ASP A 39 8.11 -12.43 2.84
C ASP A 39 9.43 -11.75 2.46
N TYR A 40 9.39 -10.49 2.04
CA TYR A 40 10.58 -9.68 1.73
C TYR A 40 10.39 -8.30 2.34
N PRO A 41 10.57 -8.17 3.66
CA PRO A 41 10.23 -6.93 4.36
C PRO A 41 11.06 -5.72 3.96
N GLU A 42 12.19 -5.92 3.29
CA GLU A 42 13.00 -4.83 2.76
C GLU A 42 12.37 -4.16 1.53
N LEU A 43 11.39 -4.81 0.89
CA LEU A 43 10.69 -4.25 -0.27
C LEU A 43 9.50 -3.44 0.23
N ILE A 44 9.68 -2.12 0.24
CA ILE A 44 8.68 -1.18 0.72
C ILE A 44 8.13 -0.40 -0.46
N PHE A 45 6.81 -0.24 -0.50
CA PHE A 45 6.10 0.38 -1.61
C PHE A 45 5.16 1.45 -1.11
N VAL A 46 4.78 2.34 -2.02
CA VAL A 46 3.73 3.32 -1.76
C VAL A 46 2.76 3.30 -2.94
N ARG A 47 1.46 3.43 -2.64
CA ARG A 47 0.43 3.43 -3.66
C ARG A 47 -0.68 4.37 -3.21
N GLU A 48 -1.37 4.98 -4.17
CA GLU A 48 -2.50 5.84 -3.88
C GLU A 48 -3.60 5.02 -3.16
N LYS A 49 -4.23 5.61 -2.15
CA LYS A 49 -5.08 4.90 -1.20
C LYS A 49 -6.27 4.21 -1.86
N GLU A 50 -6.99 4.92 -2.73
CA GLU A 50 -8.16 4.32 -3.38
C GLU A 50 -7.75 3.17 -4.29
N GLU A 51 -6.66 3.34 -5.03
CA GLU A 51 -6.13 2.28 -5.87
C GLU A 51 -5.68 1.08 -5.05
N PHE A 52 -5.07 1.33 -3.89
CA PHE A 52 -4.64 0.23 -3.01
C PHE A 52 -5.84 -0.64 -2.61
N TYR A 53 -6.92 -0.02 -2.15
CA TYR A 53 -8.11 -0.79 -1.72
C TYR A 53 -8.85 -1.46 -2.86
N GLN A 54 -8.63 -1.01 -4.11
CA GLN A 54 -9.18 -1.69 -5.28
C GLN A 54 -8.38 -2.94 -5.65
N LYS A 55 -7.07 -2.93 -5.40
CA LYS A 55 -6.15 -3.98 -5.85
C LYS A 55 -5.73 -4.96 -4.75
N PHE A 56 -6.03 -4.65 -3.51
CA PHE A 56 -5.64 -5.44 -2.35
C PHE A 56 -6.85 -5.74 -1.48
N GLU A 57 -6.83 -6.89 -0.82
CA GLU A 57 -7.89 -7.32 0.08
C GLU A 57 -7.27 -7.64 1.44
N GLU A 58 -7.88 -7.12 2.50
CA GLU A 58 -7.44 -7.41 3.86
C GLU A 58 -7.77 -8.86 4.22
N VAL A 59 -6.82 -9.57 4.82
CA VAL A 59 -6.96 -10.97 5.20
C VAL A 59 -6.78 -11.18 6.69
#